data_7c7d4eeeaeb2d532d446eb1029345d68
#
_entry.id   7c7d4eeeaeb2d532d446eb1029345d68
#
_cell.length_a   1.000
_cell.length_b   1.000
_cell.length_c   1.000
_cell.angle_alpha   90.00
_cell.angle_beta   90.00
_cell.angle_gamma   90.00
#
_symmetry.space_group_name_H-M   'P 1'
#
loop_
_entity.id
_entity.type
_entity.pdbx_description
1 polymer ?
#
loop_
_entity_poly.entity_id
_entity_poly.type
_entity_poly.pdbx_seq_one_letter_code
_entity_poly.pdbx_strand_id
1 'polypeptide(L)'
;MLKKQLIELKYKLGIYDKAKYLKKLEKFSYNAYKKDSDDYKTLKAYVDYITSSNHDRKSKFVNITEKKYVFSEDDPKIISFYLPQYYEEECNNKFHGKGFTEWTNATRCMPSFTGHEQPHLPYDVGFYSLLNVSSFRRQIELAKMYGIFGFCFHYYWFSGKRTMEKPIQL
;
A
#
# COMPACT_ATOMS: atom_id res chain seq x y z
N MET A 1 -27.26 -5.66 -14.65
CA MET A 1 -27.58 -6.45 -13.44
C MET A 1 -28.41 -7.69 -13.77
N LEU A 2 -29.58 -7.58 -14.38
CA LEU A 2 -30.49 -8.68 -14.75
C LEU A 2 -29.88 -9.81 -15.58
N LYS A 3 -29.06 -9.52 -16.60
CA LYS A 3 -28.46 -10.56 -17.48
C LYS A 3 -27.47 -11.47 -16.73
N LYS A 4 -26.66 -10.94 -15.82
CA LYS A 4 -25.73 -11.73 -14.99
C LYS A 4 -26.50 -12.66 -14.06
N GLN A 5 -27.51 -12.15 -13.38
CA GLN A 5 -28.38 -12.94 -12.51
C GLN A 5 -29.09 -14.07 -13.26
N LEU A 6 -29.52 -13.83 -14.50
CA LEU A 6 -30.14 -14.84 -15.34
C LEU A 6 -29.15 -15.96 -15.74
N ILE A 7 -27.89 -15.63 -16.02
CA ILE A 7 -26.84 -16.61 -16.32
C ILE A 7 -26.55 -17.48 -15.08
N GLU A 8 -26.45 -16.87 -13.91
CA GLU A 8 -26.25 -17.57 -12.63
C GLU A 8 -27.45 -18.49 -12.28
N LEU A 9 -28.68 -18.00 -12.48
CA LEU A 9 -29.89 -18.79 -12.26
C LEU A 9 -29.94 -20.02 -13.17
N LYS A 10 -29.62 -19.87 -14.45
CA LYS A 10 -29.58 -21.00 -15.40
C LYS A 10 -28.53 -22.04 -15.04
N TYR A 11 -27.40 -21.65 -14.47
CA TYR A 11 -26.40 -22.58 -13.95
C TYR A 11 -26.92 -23.31 -12.71
N LYS A 12 -27.52 -22.59 -11.74
CA LYS A 12 -28.12 -23.19 -10.54
C LYS A 12 -29.26 -24.17 -10.85
N LEU A 13 -30.01 -23.92 -11.90
CA LEU A 13 -31.07 -24.81 -12.40
C LEU A 13 -30.58 -25.97 -13.28
N GLY A 14 -29.26 -26.13 -13.42
CA GLY A 14 -28.71 -27.22 -14.25
C GLY A 14 -28.92 -27.07 -15.76
N ILE A 15 -29.43 -25.91 -16.22
CA ILE A 15 -29.62 -25.63 -17.67
C ILE A 15 -28.29 -25.39 -18.37
N TYR A 16 -27.28 -24.90 -17.65
CA TYR A 16 -25.92 -24.75 -18.12
C TYR A 16 -24.99 -25.66 -17.31
N ASP A 17 -24.15 -26.42 -18.03
CA ASP A 17 -22.97 -27.02 -17.42
C ASP A 17 -21.93 -25.96 -17.04
N LYS A 18 -20.91 -26.35 -16.26
CA LYS A 18 -19.87 -25.46 -15.79
C LYS A 18 -19.12 -24.73 -16.89
N ALA A 19 -18.81 -25.42 -18.00
CA ALA A 19 -18.07 -24.85 -19.13
C ALA A 19 -18.91 -23.78 -19.87
N LYS A 20 -20.18 -24.07 -20.11
CA LYS A 20 -21.13 -23.13 -20.72
C LYS A 20 -21.41 -21.92 -19.83
N TYR A 21 -21.49 -22.13 -18.51
CA TYR A 21 -21.64 -21.05 -17.54
C TYR A 21 -20.44 -20.09 -17.57
N LEU A 22 -19.21 -20.63 -17.47
CA LEU A 22 -17.98 -19.84 -17.51
C LEU A 22 -17.84 -19.06 -18.82
N LYS A 23 -18.08 -19.71 -19.95
CA LYS A 23 -18.04 -19.06 -21.26
C LYS A 23 -19.06 -17.91 -21.39
N LYS A 24 -20.24 -18.05 -20.76
CA LYS A 24 -21.27 -17.00 -20.77
C LYS A 24 -20.89 -15.85 -19.85
N LEU A 25 -20.29 -16.11 -18.69
CA LEU A 25 -19.77 -15.09 -17.80
C LEU A 25 -18.61 -14.32 -18.44
N GLU A 26 -17.68 -15.02 -19.06
CA GLU A 26 -16.56 -14.41 -19.77
C GLU A 26 -17.04 -13.50 -20.90
N LYS A 27 -17.98 -13.97 -21.72
CA LYS A 27 -18.58 -13.14 -22.78
C LYS A 27 -19.35 -11.94 -22.22
N PHE A 28 -20.01 -12.11 -21.08
CA PHE A 28 -20.71 -11.01 -20.40
C PHE A 28 -19.73 -9.97 -19.87
N SER A 29 -18.67 -10.41 -19.18
CA SER A 29 -17.63 -9.52 -18.66
C SER A 29 -16.87 -8.83 -19.80
N TYR A 30 -16.51 -9.55 -20.86
CA TYR A 30 -15.86 -8.97 -22.04
C TYR A 30 -16.72 -7.89 -22.70
N ASN A 31 -18.04 -8.12 -22.84
CA ASN A 31 -18.94 -7.13 -23.43
C ASN A 31 -19.19 -5.92 -22.51
N ALA A 32 -19.21 -6.14 -21.18
CA ALA A 32 -19.33 -5.06 -20.20
C ALA A 32 -18.10 -4.13 -20.22
N TYR A 33 -16.92 -4.69 -20.55
CA TYR A 33 -15.67 -3.93 -20.63
C TYR A 33 -15.24 -3.64 -22.09
N LYS A 34 -16.15 -3.71 -23.05
CA LYS A 34 -15.83 -3.31 -24.41
C LYS A 34 -15.45 -1.83 -24.44
N LYS A 35 -14.24 -1.51 -24.93
CA LYS A 35 -13.65 -0.14 -24.89
C LYS A 35 -14.56 0.97 -25.45
N ASP A 36 -15.50 0.60 -26.30
CA ASP A 36 -16.42 1.56 -26.94
C ASP A 36 -17.80 1.64 -26.25
N SER A 37 -18.06 0.82 -25.23
CA SER A 37 -19.32 0.91 -24.47
C SER A 37 -19.34 2.16 -23.59
N ASP A 38 -20.51 2.77 -23.44
CA ASP A 38 -20.68 3.94 -22.57
C ASP A 38 -20.37 3.58 -21.11
N ASP A 39 -20.69 2.36 -20.67
CA ASP A 39 -20.34 1.86 -19.34
C ASP A 39 -18.82 1.81 -19.14
N TYR A 40 -18.06 1.36 -20.15
CA TYR A 40 -16.60 1.36 -20.08
C TYR A 40 -16.03 2.78 -20.02
N LYS A 41 -16.54 3.69 -20.87
CA LYS A 41 -16.09 5.08 -20.89
C LYS A 41 -16.35 5.77 -19.56
N THR A 42 -17.55 5.56 -18.99
CA THR A 42 -17.94 6.11 -17.70
C THR A 42 -17.05 5.54 -16.56
N LEU A 43 -16.87 4.22 -16.53
CA LEU A 43 -16.00 3.59 -15.54
C LEU A 43 -14.55 4.04 -15.68
N LYS A 44 -14.04 4.11 -16.92
CA LYS A 44 -12.70 4.60 -17.19
C LYS A 44 -12.52 6.04 -16.73
N ALA A 45 -13.44 6.92 -17.07
CA ALA A 45 -13.39 8.33 -16.65
C ALA A 45 -13.40 8.46 -15.12
N TYR A 46 -14.22 7.67 -14.43
CA TYR A 46 -14.24 7.63 -12.97
C TYR A 46 -12.92 7.13 -12.38
N VAL A 47 -12.40 6.01 -12.89
CA VAL A 47 -11.11 5.43 -12.44
C VAL A 47 -9.97 6.42 -12.71
N ASP A 48 -9.91 7.00 -13.91
CA ASP A 48 -8.89 8.00 -14.26
C ASP A 48 -8.98 9.21 -13.33
N TYR A 49 -10.19 9.65 -12.97
CA TYR A 49 -10.41 10.79 -12.07
C TYR A 49 -9.95 10.49 -10.64
N ILE A 50 -10.35 9.37 -10.05
CA ILE A 50 -9.95 9.01 -8.68
C ILE A 50 -8.44 8.71 -8.58
N THR A 51 -7.84 8.13 -9.64
CA THR A 51 -6.41 7.81 -9.64
C THR A 51 -5.56 9.04 -9.93
N SER A 52 -6.01 9.97 -10.79
CA SER A 52 -5.27 11.20 -11.09
C SER A 52 -5.09 12.08 -9.87
N SER A 53 -6.08 12.13 -8.99
CA SER A 53 -6.03 12.92 -7.75
C SER A 53 -4.94 12.45 -6.77
N ASN A 54 -4.47 11.19 -6.90
CA ASN A 54 -3.44 10.61 -6.03
C ASN A 54 -2.01 10.81 -6.52
N HIS A 55 -1.82 11.20 -7.78
CA HIS A 55 -0.50 11.28 -8.40
C HIS A 55 -0.02 12.71 -8.61
N ASP A 56 -0.75 13.70 -8.12
CA ASP A 56 -0.32 15.10 -8.22
C ASP A 56 0.80 15.40 -7.23
N ARG A 57 2.03 15.01 -7.63
CA ARG A 57 3.25 15.37 -6.90
C ARG A 57 3.58 16.84 -6.97
N LYS A 58 3.01 17.58 -7.94
CA LYS A 58 3.45 18.92 -8.26
C LYS A 58 3.15 19.94 -7.17
N SER A 59 2.05 19.77 -6.43
CA SER A 59 1.63 20.73 -5.41
C SER A 59 2.14 20.42 -4.00
N LYS A 60 2.42 19.14 -3.67
CA LYS A 60 2.80 18.70 -2.32
C LYS A 60 4.23 18.16 -2.20
N PHE A 61 4.90 17.94 -3.34
CA PHE A 61 6.24 17.38 -3.34
C PHE A 61 7.28 18.44 -2.98
N VAL A 62 8.09 18.15 -1.98
CA VAL A 62 9.22 18.99 -1.56
C VAL A 62 10.51 18.20 -1.80
N ASN A 63 11.45 18.79 -2.49
CA ASN A 63 12.77 18.19 -2.69
C ASN A 63 13.51 18.02 -1.36
N ILE A 64 14.39 17.01 -1.29
CA ILE A 64 15.25 16.80 -0.13
C ILE A 64 16.12 18.05 0.06
N THR A 65 16.14 18.57 1.28
CA THR A 65 16.99 19.71 1.63
C THR A 65 18.45 19.28 1.71
N GLU A 66 19.35 20.15 1.27
CA GLU A 66 20.80 19.98 1.49
C GLU A 66 21.25 20.56 2.84
N LYS A 67 20.39 21.36 3.48
CA LYS A 67 20.68 21.99 4.78
C LYS A 67 20.37 21.00 5.88
N LYS A 68 21.40 20.70 6.70
CA LYS A 68 21.22 19.92 7.92
C LYS A 68 20.65 20.80 9.01
N TYR A 69 19.64 20.28 9.71
CA TYR A 69 19.15 20.92 10.93
C TYR A 69 20.21 20.83 12.03
N VAL A 70 20.46 21.94 12.71
CA VAL A 70 21.39 22.00 13.85
C VAL A 70 20.57 22.25 15.09
N PHE A 71 20.54 21.30 16.02
CA PHE A 71 19.81 21.43 17.26
C PHE A 71 20.46 22.45 18.18
N SER A 72 19.64 23.28 18.81
CA SER A 72 20.01 24.10 19.99
C SER A 72 19.48 23.43 21.26
N GLU A 73 19.94 23.90 22.42
CA GLU A 73 19.47 23.38 23.72
C GLU A 73 17.98 23.63 23.95
N ASP A 74 17.48 24.75 23.43
CA ASP A 74 16.09 25.21 23.60
C ASP A 74 15.13 24.61 22.56
N ASP A 75 15.63 23.87 21.59
CA ASP A 75 14.79 23.28 20.55
C ASP A 75 13.91 22.16 21.10
N PRO A 76 12.64 22.08 20.67
CA PRO A 76 11.77 20.97 21.01
C PRO A 76 12.30 19.67 20.46
N LYS A 77 12.36 18.62 21.29
CA LYS A 77 12.79 17.27 20.88
C LYS A 77 11.64 16.54 20.20
N ILE A 78 11.58 16.59 18.87
CA ILE A 78 10.56 15.93 18.07
C ILE A 78 10.88 14.44 17.99
N ILE A 79 9.95 13.58 18.44
CA ILE A 79 10.05 12.12 18.37
C ILE A 79 8.98 11.62 17.41
N SER A 80 9.37 10.89 16.37
CA SER A 80 8.46 10.31 15.40
C SER A 80 8.13 8.87 15.73
N PHE A 81 6.86 8.46 15.57
CA PHE A 81 6.51 7.05 15.62
C PHE A 81 7.19 6.30 14.48
N TYR A 82 7.66 5.10 14.77
CA TYR A 82 8.38 4.27 13.81
C TYR A 82 7.85 2.84 13.82
N LEU A 83 7.46 2.35 12.64
CA LEU A 83 6.94 0.99 12.44
C LEU A 83 8.05 0.07 11.90
N PRO A 84 8.63 -0.82 12.72
CA PRO A 84 9.77 -1.66 12.33
C PRO A 84 9.33 -2.94 11.59
N GLN A 85 8.36 -2.88 10.66
CA GLN A 85 7.74 -4.05 10.02
C GLN A 85 8.06 -4.18 8.53
N TYR A 86 8.87 -3.29 7.96
CA TYR A 86 9.21 -3.31 6.54
C TYR A 86 10.32 -4.31 6.23
N TYR A 87 10.10 -5.56 6.64
CA TYR A 87 10.94 -6.74 6.34
C TYR A 87 10.13 -8.01 6.48
N GLU A 88 10.62 -9.11 5.88
CA GLU A 88 9.97 -10.41 6.00
C GLU A 88 10.18 -11.01 7.40
N GLU A 89 9.08 -11.31 8.08
CA GLU A 89 9.09 -11.92 9.41
C GLU A 89 8.23 -13.18 9.44
N GLU A 90 8.70 -14.22 10.14
CA GLU A 90 8.02 -15.52 10.17
C GLU A 90 6.59 -15.43 10.72
N CYS A 91 6.36 -14.59 11.72
CA CYS A 91 5.05 -14.37 12.28
C CYS A 91 4.07 -13.82 11.21
N ASN A 92 4.50 -12.81 10.45
CA ASN A 92 3.70 -12.24 9.38
C ASN A 92 3.48 -13.24 8.23
N ASN A 93 4.47 -14.06 7.90
CA ASN A 93 4.34 -15.08 6.86
C ASN A 93 3.27 -16.12 7.20
N LYS A 94 3.07 -16.46 8.47
CA LYS A 94 2.02 -17.40 8.92
C LYS A 94 0.61 -16.85 8.69
N PHE A 95 0.40 -15.55 8.82
CA PHE A 95 -0.91 -14.92 8.68
C PHE A 95 -1.19 -14.41 7.27
N HIS A 96 -0.17 -13.96 6.55
CA HIS A 96 -0.31 -13.22 5.29
C HIS A 96 0.31 -13.94 4.07
N GLY A 97 1.00 -15.06 4.30
CA GLY A 97 1.72 -15.80 3.26
C GLY A 97 3.20 -15.44 3.19
N LYS A 98 3.99 -16.37 2.63
CA LYS A 98 5.44 -16.23 2.51
C LYS A 98 5.84 -14.98 1.72
N GLY A 99 6.85 -14.28 2.20
CA GLY A 99 7.39 -13.07 1.57
C GLY A 99 6.61 -11.80 1.90
N PHE A 100 5.67 -11.88 2.85
CA PHE A 100 4.91 -10.70 3.25
C PHE A 100 5.80 -9.65 3.92
N THR A 101 5.59 -8.41 3.52
CA THR A 101 6.07 -7.20 4.21
C THR A 101 4.97 -6.14 4.18
N GLU A 102 5.11 -5.06 4.95
CA GLU A 102 4.16 -3.94 4.89
C GLU A 102 4.07 -3.28 3.51
N TRP A 103 5.08 -3.47 2.65
CA TRP A 103 4.98 -3.04 1.24
C TRP A 103 3.86 -3.73 0.48
N THR A 104 3.53 -4.97 0.85
CA THR A 104 2.40 -5.70 0.26
C THR A 104 1.09 -4.96 0.49
N ASN A 105 0.87 -4.43 1.69
CA ASN A 105 -0.31 -3.63 2.00
C ASN A 105 -0.26 -2.26 1.34
N ALA A 106 0.87 -1.55 1.47
CA ALA A 106 1.02 -0.20 0.92
C ALA A 106 0.82 -0.16 -0.61
N THR A 107 1.33 -1.17 -1.34
CA THR A 107 1.21 -1.22 -2.80
C THR A 107 -0.13 -1.73 -3.31
N ARG A 108 -0.90 -2.42 -2.49
CA ARG A 108 -2.26 -2.89 -2.82
C ARG A 108 -3.35 -1.85 -2.56
N CYS A 109 -3.03 -0.79 -1.85
CA CYS A 109 -4.00 0.26 -1.57
C CYS A 109 -4.52 0.89 -2.85
N MET A 110 -5.84 1.06 -2.90
CA MET A 110 -6.53 1.72 -4.01
C MET A 110 -7.46 2.80 -3.47
N PRO A 111 -7.64 3.91 -4.19
CA PRO A 111 -8.57 4.93 -3.78
C PRO A 111 -10.01 4.38 -3.84
N SER A 112 -10.78 4.58 -2.77
CA SER A 112 -12.19 4.16 -2.67
C SER A 112 -13.15 5.29 -3.00
N PHE A 113 -12.69 6.53 -2.98
CA PHE A 113 -13.47 7.74 -3.30
C PHE A 113 -12.55 8.85 -3.79
N THR A 114 -13.12 9.88 -4.40
CA THR A 114 -12.38 11.05 -4.89
C THR A 114 -11.64 11.75 -3.74
N GLY A 115 -10.35 12.01 -3.92
CA GLY A 115 -9.52 12.64 -2.90
C GLY A 115 -9.05 11.69 -1.78
N HIS A 116 -9.31 10.37 -1.89
CA HIS A 116 -8.78 9.40 -0.94
C HIS A 116 -7.25 9.33 -1.05
N GLU A 117 -6.57 9.90 -0.08
CA GLU A 117 -5.11 9.87 -0.02
C GLU A 117 -4.62 8.44 0.14
N GLN A 118 -3.62 8.08 -0.66
CA GLN A 118 -3.00 6.75 -0.63
C GLN A 118 -1.70 6.79 0.16
N PRO A 119 -1.21 5.63 0.66
CA PRO A 119 0.09 5.55 1.30
C PRO A 119 1.18 6.15 0.40
N HIS A 120 2.03 7.00 0.98
CA HIS A 120 3.16 7.55 0.28
C HIS A 120 4.21 6.46 0.04
N LEU A 121 4.58 6.25 -1.21
CA LEU A 121 5.66 5.33 -1.56
C LEU A 121 7.02 6.01 -1.36
N PRO A 122 8.06 5.26 -0.96
CA PRO A 122 9.37 5.85 -0.65
C PRO A 122 10.02 6.44 -1.90
N TYR A 123 10.49 7.67 -1.79
CA TYR A 123 11.16 8.38 -2.88
C TYR A 123 12.67 8.12 -2.88
N ASP A 124 13.32 8.25 -1.71
CA ASP A 124 14.79 8.18 -1.55
C ASP A 124 15.28 6.75 -1.35
N VAL A 125 14.68 6.03 -0.41
CA VAL A 125 15.15 4.71 0.04
C VAL A 125 14.56 3.53 -0.72
N GLY A 126 13.62 3.74 -1.65
CA GLY A 126 12.95 2.67 -2.39
C GLY A 126 12.14 1.71 -1.49
N PHE A 127 11.75 0.57 -2.03
CA PHE A 127 11.11 -0.51 -1.27
C PHE A 127 12.16 -1.27 -0.46
N TYR A 128 12.60 -0.68 0.63
CA TYR A 128 13.68 -1.17 1.46
C TYR A 128 13.27 -2.35 2.34
N SER A 129 14.27 -3.12 2.79
CA SER A 129 14.14 -4.00 3.95
C SER A 129 14.83 -3.37 5.15
N LEU A 130 14.17 -3.37 6.31
CA LEU A 130 14.75 -2.88 7.55
C LEU A 130 15.85 -3.78 8.13
N LEU A 131 16.06 -4.97 7.55
CA LEU A 131 17.24 -5.79 7.84
C LEU A 131 18.49 -5.28 7.11
N ASN A 132 18.34 -4.32 6.21
CA ASN A 132 19.46 -3.69 5.54
C ASN A 132 19.91 -2.45 6.32
N VAL A 133 21.05 -2.55 6.97
CA VAL A 133 21.64 -1.49 7.80
C VAL A 133 21.82 -0.18 7.02
N SER A 134 22.16 -0.23 5.73
CA SER A 134 22.32 0.98 4.93
C SER A 134 21.01 1.75 4.75
N SER A 135 19.90 1.05 4.57
CA SER A 135 18.57 1.66 4.47
C SER A 135 18.16 2.32 5.79
N PHE A 136 18.41 1.64 6.90
CA PHE A 136 18.12 2.19 8.23
C PHE A 136 19.00 3.41 8.54
N ARG A 137 20.29 3.34 8.21
CA ARG A 137 21.21 4.48 8.34
C ARG A 137 20.73 5.68 7.53
N ARG A 138 20.29 5.46 6.28
CA ARG A 138 19.77 6.54 5.44
C ARG A 138 18.53 7.19 6.04
N GLN A 139 17.63 6.43 6.63
CA GLN A 139 16.45 6.97 7.33
C GLN A 139 16.85 7.82 8.53
N ILE A 140 17.85 7.40 9.30
CA ILE A 140 18.40 8.19 10.42
C ILE A 140 19.02 9.49 9.92
N GLU A 141 19.76 9.46 8.82
CA GLU A 141 20.33 10.66 8.19
C GLU A 141 19.25 11.65 7.80
N LEU A 142 18.21 11.17 7.09
CA LEU A 142 17.06 11.99 6.70
C LEU A 142 16.37 12.59 7.94
N ALA A 143 16.11 11.78 8.96
CA ALA A 143 15.50 12.24 10.20
C ALA A 143 16.31 13.39 10.84
N LYS A 144 17.62 13.22 10.93
CA LYS A 144 18.53 14.28 11.45
C LYS A 144 18.53 15.52 10.58
N MET A 145 18.49 15.38 9.25
CA MET A 145 18.44 16.53 8.34
C MET A 145 17.20 17.41 8.56
N TYR A 146 16.09 16.79 8.96
CA TYR A 146 14.81 17.48 9.15
C TYR A 146 14.45 17.74 10.63
N GLY A 147 15.41 17.63 11.53
CA GLY A 147 15.21 17.98 12.94
C GLY A 147 14.40 16.96 13.74
N ILE A 148 14.33 15.72 13.29
CA ILE A 148 13.77 14.62 14.08
C ILE A 148 14.84 14.18 15.09
N PHE A 149 14.52 14.33 16.38
CA PHE A 149 15.45 14.02 17.47
C PHE A 149 15.59 12.51 17.71
N GLY A 150 14.49 11.76 17.56
CA GLY A 150 14.48 10.32 17.82
C GLY A 150 13.25 9.60 17.28
N PHE A 151 13.24 8.28 17.46
CA PHE A 151 12.14 7.43 17.05
C PHE A 151 11.49 6.74 18.24
N CYS A 152 10.17 6.68 18.23
CA CYS A 152 9.37 5.87 19.13
C CYS A 152 8.94 4.61 18.37
N PHE A 153 9.58 3.49 18.65
CA PHE A 153 9.33 2.22 17.95
C PHE A 153 8.06 1.54 18.43
N HIS A 154 7.26 1.03 17.49
CA HIS A 154 6.26 0.02 17.79
C HIS A 154 6.94 -1.25 18.27
N TYR A 155 6.64 -1.66 19.49
CA TYR A 155 7.23 -2.82 20.14
C TYR A 155 6.16 -3.87 20.44
N TYR A 156 6.34 -5.08 19.91
CA TYR A 156 5.35 -6.14 20.00
C TYR A 156 5.72 -7.14 21.10
N TRP A 157 4.85 -7.23 22.09
CA TRP A 157 5.00 -8.11 23.22
C TRP A 157 3.72 -8.91 23.45
N PHE A 158 3.75 -10.21 23.17
CA PHE A 158 2.61 -11.10 23.33
C PHE A 158 2.94 -12.17 24.37
N SER A 159 2.41 -12.03 25.61
CA SER A 159 2.58 -12.99 26.71
C SER A 159 4.04 -13.44 26.91
N GLY A 160 4.97 -12.50 26.97
CA GLY A 160 6.39 -12.76 27.15
C GLY A 160 7.18 -13.08 25.87
N LYS A 161 6.51 -13.18 24.72
CA LYS A 161 7.16 -13.39 23.41
C LYS A 161 7.27 -12.06 22.67
N ARG A 162 8.49 -11.75 22.25
CA ARG A 162 8.77 -10.60 21.38
C ARG A 162 8.71 -11.05 19.92
N THR A 163 8.24 -10.15 19.05
CA THR A 163 8.24 -10.37 17.61
C THR A 163 8.47 -9.05 16.88
N MET A 164 8.89 -9.11 15.64
CA MET A 164 9.16 -7.95 14.77
C MET A 164 10.19 -6.97 15.35
N GLU A 165 11.13 -7.47 16.16
CA GLU A 165 12.13 -6.65 16.85
C GLU A 165 13.50 -6.62 16.17
N LYS A 166 13.74 -7.45 15.14
CA LYS A 166 15.06 -7.59 14.50
C LYS A 166 15.68 -6.24 14.08
N PRO A 167 14.93 -5.30 13.46
CA PRO A 167 15.50 -4.01 13.09
C PRO A 167 15.96 -3.15 14.27
N ILE A 168 15.41 -3.38 15.47
CA ILE A 168 15.78 -2.62 16.67
C ILE A 168 17.10 -3.12 17.26
N GLN A 169 17.52 -4.34 16.88
CA GLN A 169 18.72 -5.00 17.38
C GLN A 169 19.94 -4.78 16.45
N LEU A 170 19.76 -4.16 15.29
CA LEU A 170 20.82 -3.84 14.32
C LEU A 170 21.57 -2.57 14.69
#